data_cab0c4a47ad1c59730809d377c469f3f
#
_entry.id   cab0c4a47ad1c59730809d377c469f3f
#
_cell.length_a   1.000
_cell.length_b   1.000
_cell.length_c   1.000
_cell.angle_alpha   90.00
_cell.angle_beta   90.00
_cell.angle_gamma   90.00
#
_symmetry.space_group_name_H-M   'P 1'
#
loop_
_entity.id
_entity.type
_entity.pdbx_description
1 polymer ?
#
loop_
_entity_poly.entity_id
_entity_poly.type
_entity_poly.pdbx_seq_one_letter_code
_entity_poly.pdbx_strand_id
1 'polypeptide(L)'
;MKKIDAHLHLANPVAGYCRRGESRAIGGGKAQWGNGEIFQLFPVELGDMTFTAEDALEKCMKPNGVDKAVLMSGSMYGFQNQYHKLLLEKYPDTFCPSCTIDPFMTNYKEAIKRFMEEDGFHLAKFEVSSGGGLMGCHDPFDLAGDEMMYIYKTVEEHKGVVALDVGDIAMASHQPWSIMEIARKCPDLKVVVCHLLAPTRGWEREWKLSLELLNLPNVWFDIAAIPKIMAPDEYPYPVAAEYLQMAKEILTAKKFMWGTDAPFAATQDTYEQLTDYLFKNGAFTEEELEDVYYNNAELVYFSK
;
A
#
# COMPACT_ATOMS: atom_id res chain seq x y z
N MET A 1 18.13 12.73 -7.38
CA MET A 1 17.87 11.62 -6.46
C MET A 1 16.98 10.63 -7.18
N LYS A 2 17.26 9.32 -7.07
CA LYS A 2 16.36 8.25 -7.53
C LYS A 2 15.14 8.17 -6.63
N LYS A 3 14.03 7.70 -7.20
CA LYS A 3 12.77 7.56 -6.46
C LYS A 3 12.08 6.25 -6.80
N ILE A 4 11.53 5.58 -5.78
CA ILE A 4 10.64 4.43 -5.90
C ILE A 4 9.31 4.82 -5.25
N ASP A 5 8.23 4.84 -6.01
CA ASP A 5 6.89 4.95 -5.45
C ASP A 5 6.52 3.60 -4.81
N ALA A 6 6.61 3.51 -3.48
CA ALA A 6 6.40 2.26 -2.76
C ALA A 6 4.92 1.87 -2.62
N HIS A 7 3.99 2.69 -3.14
CA HIS A 7 2.56 2.42 -3.07
C HIS A 7 1.81 3.09 -4.21
N LEU A 8 1.72 2.42 -5.35
CA LEU A 8 0.97 2.84 -6.53
C LEU A 8 -0.08 1.79 -6.87
N HIS A 9 -1.27 2.20 -7.28
CA HIS A 9 -2.30 1.28 -7.75
C HIS A 9 -2.48 1.35 -9.25
N LEU A 10 -2.89 0.23 -9.84
CA LEU A 10 -3.39 0.16 -11.21
C LEU A 10 -4.83 -0.32 -11.21
N ALA A 11 -5.57 0.00 -12.25
CA ALA A 11 -6.96 -0.41 -12.43
C ALA A 11 -7.22 -0.84 -13.89
N ASN A 12 -7.13 -2.14 -14.16
CA ASN A 12 -7.33 -2.67 -15.51
C ASN A 12 -7.84 -4.12 -15.49
N PRO A 13 -9.16 -4.32 -15.50
CA PRO A 13 -10.25 -3.35 -15.33
C PRO A 13 -10.50 -2.98 -13.85
N VAL A 14 -11.35 -1.98 -13.61
CA VAL A 14 -11.94 -1.73 -12.27
C VAL A 14 -12.95 -2.83 -11.98
N ALA A 15 -12.65 -3.67 -10.99
CA ALA A 15 -13.42 -4.86 -10.64
C ALA A 15 -13.45 -5.09 -9.12
N GLY A 16 -13.58 -4.01 -8.34
CA GLY A 16 -13.61 -4.07 -6.89
C GLY A 16 -14.86 -4.72 -6.33
N TYR A 17 -14.78 -5.09 -5.06
CA TYR A 17 -15.90 -5.62 -4.29
C TYR A 17 -15.70 -5.40 -2.79
N CYS A 18 -16.76 -4.98 -2.12
CA CYS A 18 -16.83 -4.93 -0.65
C CYS A 18 -18.31 -4.99 -0.20
N ARG A 19 -18.63 -4.68 1.06
CA ARG A 19 -20.02 -4.62 1.57
C ARG A 19 -20.91 -3.59 0.85
N ARG A 20 -20.33 -2.68 0.05
CA ARG A 20 -21.07 -1.74 -0.82
C ARG A 20 -21.49 -2.38 -2.15
N GLY A 21 -21.15 -3.63 -2.38
CA GLY A 21 -21.29 -4.35 -3.64
C GLY A 21 -20.04 -4.26 -4.53
N GLU A 22 -20.21 -4.54 -5.81
CA GLU A 22 -19.16 -4.42 -6.81
C GLU A 22 -18.79 -2.95 -7.10
N SER A 23 -17.53 -2.69 -7.40
CA SER A 23 -17.06 -1.41 -7.95
C SER A 23 -16.80 -1.55 -9.44
N ARG A 24 -17.36 -0.66 -10.24
CA ARG A 24 -17.17 -0.62 -11.70
C ARG A 24 -16.94 0.80 -12.17
N ALA A 25 -16.00 0.96 -13.09
CA ALA A 25 -15.80 2.24 -13.77
C ALA A 25 -17.03 2.62 -14.60
N ILE A 26 -17.38 3.90 -14.57
CA ILE A 26 -18.54 4.47 -15.30
C ILE A 26 -18.15 5.64 -16.23
N GLY A 27 -16.84 5.88 -16.42
CA GLY A 27 -16.28 6.96 -17.22
C GLY A 27 -15.95 8.22 -16.42
N GLY A 28 -15.13 9.09 -17.01
CA GLY A 28 -14.65 10.31 -16.38
C GLY A 28 -13.79 10.08 -15.13
N GLY A 29 -13.08 8.94 -15.05
CA GLY A 29 -12.30 8.54 -13.87
C GLY A 29 -13.17 8.20 -12.67
N LYS A 30 -14.47 8.02 -12.82
CA LYS A 30 -15.43 7.69 -11.76
C LYS A 30 -15.70 6.20 -11.70
N ALA A 31 -16.03 5.73 -10.50
CA ALA A 31 -16.58 4.41 -10.29
C ALA A 31 -17.90 4.48 -9.51
N GLN A 32 -18.69 3.43 -9.63
CA GLN A 32 -19.94 3.25 -8.91
C GLN A 32 -19.91 1.93 -8.14
N TRP A 33 -20.31 1.99 -6.88
CA TRP A 33 -20.58 0.82 -6.06
C TRP A 33 -21.96 0.22 -6.35
N GLY A 34 -22.12 -1.07 -6.11
CA GLY A 34 -23.40 -1.77 -6.28
C GLY A 34 -24.55 -1.17 -5.48
N ASN A 35 -24.30 -0.47 -4.36
CA ASN A 35 -25.30 0.27 -3.60
C ASN A 35 -25.70 1.62 -4.26
N GLY A 36 -25.11 1.97 -5.42
CA GLY A 36 -25.41 3.19 -6.16
C GLY A 36 -24.50 4.40 -5.85
N GLU A 37 -23.62 4.31 -4.86
CA GLU A 37 -22.69 5.37 -4.52
C GLU A 37 -21.69 5.59 -5.65
N ILE A 38 -21.55 6.84 -6.12
CA ILE A 38 -20.59 7.24 -7.15
C ILE A 38 -19.47 8.04 -6.50
N PHE A 39 -18.24 7.76 -6.88
CA PHE A 39 -17.06 8.46 -6.37
C PHE A 39 -16.02 8.67 -7.47
N GLN A 40 -15.14 9.68 -7.30
CA GLN A 40 -13.98 9.86 -8.15
C GLN A 40 -12.94 8.83 -7.75
N LEU A 41 -12.60 7.93 -8.67
CA LEU A 41 -11.62 6.87 -8.43
C LEU A 41 -10.20 7.33 -8.79
N PHE A 42 -10.08 8.10 -9.86
CA PHE A 42 -8.85 8.77 -10.27
C PHE A 42 -9.15 10.02 -11.11
N PRO A 43 -8.21 10.97 -11.20
CA PRO A 43 -8.37 12.15 -12.07
C PRO A 43 -8.58 11.73 -13.52
N VAL A 44 -9.43 12.45 -14.24
CA VAL A 44 -9.75 12.13 -15.65
C VAL A 44 -8.51 12.25 -16.55
N GLU A 45 -7.55 13.07 -16.18
CA GLU A 45 -6.27 13.24 -16.88
C GLU A 45 -5.41 11.97 -16.80
N LEU A 46 -5.55 11.20 -15.74
CA LEU A 46 -4.84 9.94 -15.56
C LEU A 46 -5.51 8.78 -16.31
N GLY A 47 -6.86 8.75 -16.34
CA GLY A 47 -7.59 7.72 -17.04
C GLY A 47 -9.09 7.97 -17.08
N ASP A 48 -9.79 7.28 -17.98
CA ASP A 48 -11.24 7.35 -18.13
C ASP A 48 -11.95 6.17 -17.43
N MET A 49 -11.73 4.96 -17.94
CA MET A 49 -12.30 3.70 -17.43
C MET A 49 -11.25 2.81 -16.74
N THR A 50 -9.98 3.08 -17.03
CA THR A 50 -8.83 2.32 -16.54
C THR A 50 -7.70 3.28 -16.19
N PHE A 51 -6.78 2.81 -15.36
CA PHE A 51 -5.48 3.42 -15.13
C PHE A 51 -4.43 2.32 -15.27
N THR A 52 -3.74 2.32 -16.41
CA THR A 52 -2.83 1.25 -16.82
C THR A 52 -1.39 1.51 -16.38
N ALA A 53 -0.51 0.51 -16.56
CA ALA A 53 0.92 0.70 -16.34
C ALA A 53 1.53 1.74 -17.28
N GLU A 54 1.05 1.80 -18.52
CA GLU A 54 1.46 2.83 -19.48
C GLU A 54 1.02 4.23 -19.04
N ASP A 55 -0.21 4.37 -18.52
CA ASP A 55 -0.69 5.63 -17.95
C ASP A 55 0.18 6.06 -16.75
N ALA A 56 0.47 5.13 -15.83
CA ALA A 56 1.33 5.38 -14.69
C ALA A 56 2.74 5.84 -15.11
N LEU A 57 3.34 5.16 -16.08
CA LEU A 57 4.66 5.53 -16.61
C LEU A 57 4.66 6.91 -17.25
N GLU A 58 3.72 7.16 -18.17
CA GLU A 58 3.76 8.37 -19.00
C GLU A 58 3.20 9.62 -18.30
N LYS A 59 2.19 9.43 -17.42
CA LYS A 59 1.48 10.55 -16.80
C LYS A 59 1.93 10.86 -15.38
N CYS A 60 2.48 9.85 -14.67
CA CYS A 60 2.89 9.98 -13.27
C CYS A 60 4.40 9.90 -13.11
N MET A 61 5.01 8.76 -13.44
CA MET A 61 6.39 8.46 -13.07
C MET A 61 7.40 9.31 -13.85
N LYS A 62 7.42 9.23 -15.18
CA LYS A 62 8.39 9.96 -16.02
C LYS A 62 8.39 11.47 -15.81
N PRO A 63 7.22 12.17 -15.78
CA PRO A 63 7.20 13.61 -15.56
C PRO A 63 7.78 14.03 -14.20
N ASN A 64 7.73 13.14 -13.20
CA ASN A 64 8.13 13.42 -11.82
C ASN A 64 9.47 12.77 -11.42
N GLY A 65 10.17 12.16 -12.38
CA GLY A 65 11.47 11.54 -12.14
C GLY A 65 11.39 10.37 -11.16
N VAL A 66 10.34 9.57 -11.24
CA VAL A 66 10.17 8.33 -10.47
C VAL A 66 10.68 7.16 -11.31
N ASP A 67 11.64 6.42 -10.77
CA ASP A 67 12.36 5.38 -11.51
C ASP A 67 11.64 4.04 -11.49
N LYS A 68 11.05 3.69 -10.34
CA LYS A 68 10.37 2.41 -10.11
C LYS A 68 9.09 2.61 -9.31
N ALA A 69 8.20 1.63 -9.34
CA ALA A 69 7.03 1.61 -8.46
C ALA A 69 6.66 0.21 -7.98
N VAL A 70 6.11 0.16 -6.78
CA VAL A 70 5.49 -1.03 -6.19
C VAL A 70 4.00 -0.97 -6.47
N LEU A 71 3.48 -1.98 -7.16
CA LEU A 71 2.07 -2.01 -7.56
C LEU A 71 1.24 -2.75 -6.52
N MET A 72 0.46 -2.00 -5.78
CA MET A 72 -0.40 -2.52 -4.73
C MET A 72 -1.78 -2.90 -5.27
N SER A 73 -2.28 -4.07 -4.90
CA SER A 73 -3.67 -4.43 -5.15
C SER A 73 -4.56 -3.91 -4.03
N GLY A 74 -5.76 -3.46 -4.36
CA GLY A 74 -6.73 -2.97 -3.40
C GLY A 74 -8.15 -3.39 -3.77
N SER A 75 -9.03 -3.55 -2.77
CA SER A 75 -10.39 -4.02 -2.98
C SER A 75 -11.22 -3.06 -3.84
N MET A 76 -10.94 -1.77 -3.77
CA MET A 76 -11.62 -0.74 -4.55
C MET A 76 -11.39 -0.90 -6.06
N TYR A 77 -10.16 -1.26 -6.46
CA TYR A 77 -9.79 -1.54 -7.85
C TYR A 77 -10.10 -2.98 -8.27
N GLY A 78 -10.19 -3.87 -7.29
CA GLY A 78 -10.24 -5.32 -7.47
C GLY A 78 -8.86 -5.97 -7.48
N PHE A 79 -8.85 -7.28 -7.41
CA PHE A 79 -7.62 -8.06 -7.45
C PHE A 79 -7.06 -8.05 -8.87
N GLN A 80 -5.89 -7.47 -9.04
CA GLN A 80 -5.25 -7.26 -10.34
C GLN A 80 -4.23 -8.37 -10.70
N ASN A 81 -4.28 -9.55 -10.04
CA ASN A 81 -3.26 -10.59 -10.13
C ASN A 81 -2.87 -10.97 -11.57
N GLN A 82 -3.85 -11.14 -12.47
CA GLN A 82 -3.57 -11.51 -13.85
C GLN A 82 -2.88 -10.38 -14.62
N TYR A 83 -3.31 -9.15 -14.40
CA TYR A 83 -2.67 -8.00 -15.01
C TYR A 83 -1.27 -7.77 -14.43
N HIS A 84 -1.11 -7.87 -13.11
CA HIS A 84 0.17 -7.76 -12.42
C HIS A 84 1.19 -8.83 -12.89
N LYS A 85 0.75 -10.06 -13.13
CA LYS A 85 1.59 -11.12 -13.70
C LYS A 85 2.17 -10.72 -15.07
N LEU A 86 1.35 -10.15 -15.96
CA LEU A 86 1.84 -9.68 -17.26
C LEU A 86 2.89 -8.56 -17.12
N LEU A 87 2.78 -7.75 -16.07
CA LEU A 87 3.73 -6.66 -15.83
C LEU A 87 5.06 -7.13 -15.27
N LEU A 88 5.12 -8.27 -14.55
CA LEU A 88 6.38 -8.91 -14.15
C LEU A 88 7.23 -9.28 -15.36
N GLU A 89 6.60 -9.73 -16.43
CA GLU A 89 7.29 -10.10 -17.68
C GLU A 89 7.65 -8.85 -18.51
N LYS A 90 6.75 -7.86 -18.55
CA LYS A 90 6.88 -6.70 -19.44
C LYS A 90 7.82 -5.62 -18.88
N TYR A 91 7.84 -5.44 -17.56
CA TYR A 91 8.57 -4.36 -16.88
C TYR A 91 9.32 -4.86 -15.63
N PRO A 92 10.19 -5.89 -15.74
CA PRO A 92 10.78 -6.57 -14.59
C PRO A 92 11.66 -5.69 -13.71
N ASP A 93 12.26 -4.64 -14.27
CA ASP A 93 13.16 -3.72 -13.56
C ASP A 93 12.48 -2.43 -13.09
N THR A 94 11.22 -2.21 -13.50
CA THR A 94 10.49 -0.97 -13.23
C THR A 94 9.40 -1.16 -12.18
N PHE A 95 8.69 -2.28 -12.24
CA PHE A 95 7.61 -2.56 -11.32
C PHE A 95 7.88 -3.76 -10.41
N CYS A 96 7.45 -3.64 -9.15
CA CYS A 96 7.27 -4.77 -8.24
C CYS A 96 5.76 -4.96 -8.01
N PRO A 97 5.07 -5.75 -8.86
CA PRO A 97 3.65 -5.99 -8.70
C PRO A 97 3.35 -6.94 -7.54
N SER A 98 2.29 -6.63 -6.79
CA SER A 98 1.77 -7.54 -5.76
C SER A 98 0.78 -8.55 -6.32
N CYS A 99 0.76 -9.75 -5.73
CA CYS A 99 -0.46 -10.56 -5.74
C CYS A 99 -1.32 -10.26 -4.51
N THR A 100 -2.57 -10.67 -4.54
CA THR A 100 -3.47 -10.67 -3.40
C THR A 100 -4.42 -11.87 -3.49
N ILE A 101 -4.93 -12.31 -2.34
CA ILE A 101 -5.78 -13.48 -2.25
C ILE A 101 -6.77 -13.29 -1.10
N ASP A 102 -7.97 -13.80 -1.26
CA ASP A 102 -8.90 -13.95 -0.16
C ASP A 102 -8.52 -15.20 0.65
N PRO A 103 -8.14 -15.09 1.92
CA PRO A 103 -7.71 -16.24 2.72
C PRO A 103 -8.83 -17.27 2.95
N PHE A 104 -10.08 -16.88 2.73
CA PHE A 104 -11.26 -17.76 2.91
C PHE A 104 -11.78 -18.33 1.60
N MET A 105 -11.14 -18.04 0.46
CA MET A 105 -11.49 -18.66 -0.81
C MET A 105 -11.15 -20.15 -0.84
N THR A 106 -11.86 -20.91 -1.65
CA THR A 106 -11.53 -22.32 -1.91
C THR A 106 -10.12 -22.43 -2.51
N ASN A 107 -9.32 -23.37 -2.01
CA ASN A 107 -7.97 -23.65 -2.51
C ASN A 107 -6.99 -22.46 -2.39
N TYR A 108 -7.14 -21.62 -1.34
CA TYR A 108 -6.25 -20.48 -1.12
C TYR A 108 -4.77 -20.90 -0.97
N LYS A 109 -4.53 -22.10 -0.41
CA LYS A 109 -3.17 -22.65 -0.21
C LYS A 109 -2.47 -22.92 -1.53
N GLU A 110 -3.17 -23.55 -2.46
CA GLU A 110 -2.67 -23.80 -3.81
C GLU A 110 -2.49 -22.51 -4.59
N ALA A 111 -3.40 -21.56 -4.40
CA ALA A 111 -3.33 -20.29 -5.09
C ALA A 111 -2.11 -19.46 -4.66
N ILE A 112 -1.82 -19.34 -3.34
CA ILE A 112 -0.65 -18.59 -2.89
C ILE A 112 0.66 -19.27 -3.32
N LYS A 113 0.73 -20.59 -3.28
CA LYS A 113 1.89 -21.34 -3.79
C LYS A 113 2.13 -21.04 -5.27
N ARG A 114 1.08 -21.14 -6.09
CA ARG A 114 1.20 -20.84 -7.53
C ARG A 114 1.71 -19.42 -7.76
N PHE A 115 1.20 -18.43 -7.02
CA PHE A 115 1.65 -17.05 -7.16
C PHE A 115 3.14 -16.90 -6.85
N MET A 116 3.63 -17.53 -5.78
CA MET A 116 5.03 -17.43 -5.39
C MET A 116 5.96 -18.29 -6.27
N GLU A 117 5.57 -19.53 -6.57
CA GLU A 117 6.43 -20.53 -7.21
C GLU A 117 6.39 -20.44 -8.74
N GLU A 118 5.20 -20.28 -9.33
CA GLU A 118 4.99 -20.40 -10.78
C GLU A 118 4.83 -19.03 -11.46
N ASP A 119 4.09 -18.13 -10.83
CA ASP A 119 3.78 -16.81 -11.40
C ASP A 119 4.87 -15.77 -11.11
N GLY A 120 5.80 -16.06 -10.18
CA GLY A 120 7.00 -15.27 -9.93
C GLY A 120 6.77 -13.99 -9.11
N PHE A 121 5.66 -13.90 -8.37
CA PHE A 121 5.44 -12.79 -7.46
C PHE A 121 6.44 -12.84 -6.30
N HIS A 122 6.87 -11.65 -5.87
CA HIS A 122 7.72 -11.46 -4.69
C HIS A 122 6.99 -10.75 -3.56
N LEU A 123 5.86 -10.14 -3.84
CA LEU A 123 5.06 -9.34 -2.93
C LEU A 123 3.62 -9.86 -2.88
N ALA A 124 3.13 -10.13 -1.67
CA ALA A 124 1.70 -10.32 -1.41
C ALA A 124 1.15 -9.11 -0.63
N LYS A 125 0.11 -8.44 -1.14
CA LYS A 125 -0.50 -7.29 -0.49
C LYS A 125 -1.92 -7.62 -0.05
N PHE A 126 -2.26 -7.26 1.18
CA PHE A 126 -3.60 -7.43 1.75
C PHE A 126 -4.14 -6.07 2.20
N GLU A 127 -5.17 -5.60 1.56
CA GLU A 127 -6.04 -4.58 2.10
C GLU A 127 -7.06 -5.27 2.99
N VAL A 128 -6.83 -5.22 4.29
CA VAL A 128 -7.69 -5.90 5.28
C VAL A 128 -8.65 -4.96 5.98
N SER A 129 -8.60 -3.67 5.67
CA SER A 129 -9.41 -2.64 6.31
C SER A 129 -10.89 -3.03 6.39
N SER A 130 -11.55 -2.68 7.49
CA SER A 130 -12.99 -2.94 7.65
C SER A 130 -13.87 -1.99 6.84
N GLY A 131 -13.27 -0.97 6.21
CA GLY A 131 -13.98 -0.05 5.32
C GLY A 131 -14.16 -0.61 3.91
N GLY A 132 -13.08 -0.84 3.20
CA GLY A 132 -13.07 -1.29 1.81
C GLY A 132 -12.28 -2.58 1.55
N GLY A 133 -11.59 -3.10 2.57
CA GLY A 133 -10.76 -4.28 2.45
C GLY A 133 -11.49 -5.60 2.77
N LEU A 134 -10.71 -6.64 3.07
CA LEU A 134 -11.24 -7.99 3.32
C LEU A 134 -12.22 -8.04 4.50
N MET A 135 -11.98 -7.30 5.59
CA MET A 135 -12.94 -7.18 6.70
C MET A 135 -14.13 -6.28 6.36
N GLY A 136 -14.14 -5.65 5.20
CA GLY A 136 -15.33 -5.07 4.57
C GLY A 136 -16.17 -6.08 3.80
N CYS A 137 -15.64 -7.28 3.51
CA CYS A 137 -16.34 -8.39 2.84
C CYS A 137 -16.69 -9.51 3.81
N HIS A 138 -15.77 -9.79 4.75
CA HIS A 138 -15.90 -10.84 5.78
C HIS A 138 -16.18 -10.22 7.16
N ASP A 139 -16.65 -11.05 8.09
CA ASP A 139 -16.64 -10.69 9.50
C ASP A 139 -15.19 -10.46 9.96
N PRO A 140 -14.97 -9.64 11.00
CA PRO A 140 -13.64 -9.43 11.55
C PRO A 140 -12.95 -10.75 11.89
N PHE A 141 -11.68 -10.89 11.45
CA PHE A 141 -10.86 -12.06 11.68
C PHE A 141 -9.49 -11.63 12.24
N ASP A 142 -8.78 -12.58 12.85
CA ASP A 142 -7.43 -12.35 13.35
C ASP A 142 -6.42 -12.37 12.19
N LEU A 143 -5.62 -11.31 12.07
CA LEU A 143 -4.54 -11.25 11.07
C LEU A 143 -3.44 -12.29 11.33
N ALA A 144 -3.30 -12.78 12.57
CA ALA A 144 -2.41 -13.88 12.92
C ALA A 144 -3.12 -15.25 12.96
N GLY A 145 -4.36 -15.34 12.45
CA GLY A 145 -5.13 -16.58 12.33
C GLY A 145 -4.51 -17.58 11.36
N ASP A 146 -4.94 -18.83 11.44
CA ASP A 146 -4.30 -19.96 10.76
C ASP A 146 -4.22 -19.80 9.23
N GLU A 147 -5.27 -19.30 8.60
CA GLU A 147 -5.32 -19.07 7.14
C GLU A 147 -4.29 -18.04 6.71
N MET A 148 -4.25 -16.90 7.39
CA MET A 148 -3.31 -15.82 7.11
C MET A 148 -1.87 -16.26 7.44
N MET A 149 -1.64 -16.94 8.57
CA MET A 149 -0.33 -17.46 8.95
C MET A 149 0.22 -18.48 7.94
N TYR A 150 -0.65 -19.29 7.33
CA TYR A 150 -0.22 -20.17 6.25
C TYR A 150 0.30 -19.38 5.05
N ILE A 151 -0.42 -18.31 4.68
CA ILE A 151 -0.02 -17.43 3.57
C ILE A 151 1.33 -16.75 3.88
N TYR A 152 1.48 -16.18 5.07
CA TYR A 152 2.72 -15.48 5.46
C TYR A 152 3.93 -16.40 5.45
N LYS A 153 3.80 -17.62 5.97
CA LYS A 153 4.87 -18.62 5.93
C LYS A 153 5.23 -19.03 4.51
N THR A 154 4.22 -19.19 3.64
CA THR A 154 4.48 -19.48 2.22
C THR A 154 5.25 -18.33 1.56
N VAL A 155 4.89 -17.07 1.84
CA VAL A 155 5.63 -15.90 1.32
C VAL A 155 7.05 -15.84 1.90
N GLU A 156 7.22 -16.11 3.20
CA GLU A 156 8.52 -16.16 3.87
C GLU A 156 9.46 -17.22 3.26
N GLU A 157 8.96 -18.44 3.02
CA GLU A 157 9.70 -19.53 2.37
C GLU A 157 10.29 -19.13 1.00
N HIS A 158 9.63 -18.19 0.31
CA HIS A 158 10.06 -17.64 -0.97
C HIS A 158 10.82 -16.30 -0.82
N LYS A 159 11.24 -15.94 0.42
CA LYS A 159 11.93 -14.68 0.73
C LYS A 159 11.16 -13.43 0.28
N GLY A 160 9.85 -13.54 0.25
CA GLY A 160 8.97 -12.50 -0.23
C GLY A 160 8.69 -11.40 0.79
N VAL A 161 7.80 -10.52 0.39
CA VAL A 161 7.33 -9.37 1.16
C VAL A 161 5.82 -9.49 1.37
N VAL A 162 5.34 -9.11 2.55
CA VAL A 162 3.91 -8.92 2.80
C VAL A 162 3.64 -7.45 3.10
N ALA A 163 2.70 -6.85 2.40
CA ALA A 163 2.20 -5.51 2.69
C ALA A 163 0.77 -5.59 3.27
N LEU A 164 0.55 -4.93 4.41
CA LEU A 164 -0.70 -4.95 5.16
C LEU A 164 -1.27 -3.54 5.27
N ASP A 165 -2.43 -3.33 4.68
CA ASP A 165 -3.23 -2.13 4.85
C ASP A 165 -4.38 -2.44 5.81
N VAL A 166 -4.26 -1.95 7.04
CA VAL A 166 -5.14 -2.28 8.15
C VAL A 166 -6.15 -1.19 8.48
N GLY A 167 -6.10 -0.07 7.75
CA GLY A 167 -6.93 1.09 8.05
C GLY A 167 -6.53 1.80 9.35
N ASP A 168 -7.44 2.63 9.86
CA ASP A 168 -7.22 3.45 11.04
C ASP A 168 -7.56 2.73 12.37
N ILE A 169 -7.22 3.37 13.47
CA ILE A 169 -7.34 2.83 14.83
C ILE A 169 -8.79 2.49 15.25
N ALA A 170 -9.79 3.07 14.61
CA ALA A 170 -11.20 2.77 14.89
C ALA A 170 -11.70 1.50 14.19
N MET A 171 -10.91 0.94 13.28
CA MET A 171 -11.31 -0.23 12.50
C MET A 171 -10.96 -1.55 13.23
N ALA A 172 -11.81 -2.56 13.08
CA ALA A 172 -11.56 -3.91 13.60
C ALA A 172 -10.31 -4.56 13.02
N SER A 173 -9.88 -4.12 11.84
CA SER A 173 -8.67 -4.54 11.15
C SER A 173 -7.38 -3.92 11.70
N HIS A 174 -7.48 -2.88 12.55
CA HIS A 174 -6.32 -2.29 13.20
C HIS A 174 -5.81 -3.20 14.32
N GLN A 175 -4.95 -4.15 13.96
CA GLN A 175 -4.48 -5.22 14.84
C GLN A 175 -2.94 -5.21 14.97
N PRO A 176 -2.33 -4.19 15.61
CA PRO A 176 -0.88 -4.10 15.72
C PRO A 176 -0.26 -5.28 16.50
N TRP A 177 -1.00 -5.88 17.46
CA TRP A 177 -0.56 -7.07 18.18
C TRP A 177 -0.44 -8.30 17.28
N SER A 178 -1.41 -8.52 16.38
CA SER A 178 -1.35 -9.61 15.40
C SER A 178 -0.22 -9.38 14.39
N ILE A 179 0.02 -8.14 13.95
CA ILE A 179 1.16 -7.82 13.08
C ILE A 179 2.50 -8.10 13.78
N MET A 180 2.64 -7.72 15.06
CA MET A 180 3.82 -8.07 15.88
C MET A 180 4.01 -9.58 15.96
N GLU A 181 2.92 -10.33 16.18
CA GLU A 181 2.96 -11.79 16.25
C GLU A 181 3.43 -12.41 14.93
N ILE A 182 2.89 -11.91 13.79
CA ILE A 182 3.31 -12.31 12.43
C ILE A 182 4.81 -12.08 12.26
N ALA A 183 5.28 -10.86 12.53
CA ALA A 183 6.69 -10.50 12.39
C ALA A 183 7.64 -11.34 13.25
N ARG A 184 7.20 -11.75 14.43
CA ARG A 184 7.97 -12.63 15.33
C ARG A 184 7.95 -14.10 14.92
N LYS A 185 6.81 -14.59 14.39
CA LYS A 185 6.68 -15.99 13.96
C LYS A 185 7.28 -16.23 12.57
N CYS A 186 7.44 -15.18 11.79
CA CYS A 186 8.04 -15.18 10.46
C CYS A 186 9.21 -14.17 10.43
N PRO A 187 10.36 -14.50 11.08
CA PRO A 187 11.46 -13.53 11.26
C PRO A 187 12.19 -13.16 9.96
N ASP A 188 12.14 -14.00 8.94
CA ASP A 188 12.74 -13.76 7.63
C ASP A 188 11.76 -13.08 6.64
N LEU A 189 10.48 -12.98 7.01
CA LEU A 189 9.47 -12.27 6.24
C LEU A 189 9.67 -10.76 6.36
N LYS A 190 9.74 -10.06 5.25
CA LYS A 190 9.67 -8.61 5.23
C LYS A 190 8.20 -8.19 5.34
N VAL A 191 7.82 -7.48 6.40
CA VAL A 191 6.46 -6.98 6.63
C VAL A 191 6.43 -5.48 6.42
N VAL A 192 5.56 -5.02 5.55
CA VAL A 192 5.32 -3.59 5.33
C VAL A 192 3.92 -3.23 5.82
N VAL A 193 3.83 -2.24 6.67
CA VAL A 193 2.57 -1.70 7.17
C VAL A 193 2.25 -0.43 6.38
N CYS A 194 1.14 -0.45 5.66
CA CYS A 194 0.75 0.65 4.77
C CYS A 194 0.29 1.88 5.56
N HIS A 195 0.49 3.05 4.94
CA HIS A 195 -0.02 4.34 5.40
C HIS A 195 0.39 4.70 6.83
N LEU A 196 1.55 4.18 7.31
CA LEU A 196 2.04 4.44 8.68
C LEU A 196 0.98 4.14 9.75
N LEU A 197 0.18 3.05 9.58
CA LEU A 197 -0.98 2.72 10.41
C LEU A 197 -2.09 3.78 10.39
N ALA A 198 -2.24 4.54 9.32
CA ALA A 198 -3.27 5.55 9.14
C ALA A 198 -3.47 6.43 10.41
N PRO A 199 -2.52 7.31 10.73
CA PRO A 199 -2.60 8.14 11.94
C PRO A 199 -3.90 8.92 12.00
N THR A 200 -4.51 9.00 13.18
CA THR A 200 -5.81 9.64 13.39
C THR A 200 -5.70 10.73 14.44
N ARG A 201 -6.13 11.95 14.11
CA ARG A 201 -6.12 13.09 15.05
C ARG A 201 -6.89 12.76 16.33
N GLY A 202 -6.28 13.04 17.49
CA GLY A 202 -6.84 12.75 18.80
C GLY A 202 -6.53 11.34 19.32
N TRP A 203 -5.82 10.52 18.53
CA TRP A 203 -5.40 9.17 18.90
C TRP A 203 -3.87 8.99 18.84
N GLU A 204 -3.12 10.10 18.93
CA GLU A 204 -1.67 10.12 18.76
C GLU A 204 -0.94 9.20 19.75
N ARG A 205 -1.46 9.09 20.97
CA ARG A 205 -0.88 8.24 22.01
C ARG A 205 -0.97 6.76 21.64
N GLU A 206 -2.16 6.30 21.28
CA GLU A 206 -2.42 4.91 20.93
C GLU A 206 -1.73 4.52 19.63
N TRP A 207 -1.69 5.43 18.67
CA TRP A 207 -0.94 5.28 17.44
C TRP A 207 0.57 5.15 17.69
N LYS A 208 1.17 6.01 18.53
CA LYS A 208 2.58 5.91 18.94
C LYS A 208 2.89 4.59 19.62
N LEU A 209 2.04 4.11 20.52
CA LEU A 209 2.19 2.80 21.15
C LEU A 209 2.16 1.65 20.13
N SER A 210 1.36 1.77 19.09
CA SER A 210 1.33 0.79 17.99
C SER A 210 2.63 0.82 17.17
N LEU A 211 3.20 2.01 16.91
CA LEU A 211 4.50 2.14 16.25
C LEU A 211 5.64 1.55 17.09
N GLU A 212 5.65 1.82 18.41
CA GLU A 212 6.61 1.23 19.34
C GLU A 212 6.56 -0.30 19.34
N LEU A 213 5.36 -0.88 19.35
CA LEU A 213 5.12 -2.31 19.27
C LEU A 213 5.67 -2.93 17.99
N LEU A 214 5.55 -2.19 16.87
CA LEU A 214 5.93 -2.64 15.53
C LEU A 214 7.34 -2.20 15.11
N ASN A 215 8.11 -1.56 15.99
CA ASN A 215 9.51 -1.24 15.72
C ASN A 215 10.38 -2.50 15.81
N LEU A 216 10.19 -3.42 14.87
CA LEU A 216 10.86 -4.72 14.77
C LEU A 216 11.84 -4.73 13.58
N PRO A 217 12.89 -5.57 13.60
CA PRO A 217 13.90 -5.60 12.53
C PRO A 217 13.32 -5.81 11.14
N ASN A 218 12.31 -6.67 11.00
CA ASN A 218 11.70 -7.08 9.75
C ASN A 218 10.37 -6.35 9.43
N VAL A 219 10.09 -5.22 10.09
CA VAL A 219 8.90 -4.39 9.82
C VAL A 219 9.32 -3.03 9.27
N TRP A 220 8.67 -2.59 8.20
CA TRP A 220 8.78 -1.27 7.56
C TRP A 220 7.41 -0.64 7.41
N PHE A 221 7.38 0.65 7.06
CA PHE A 221 6.15 1.41 6.88
C PHE A 221 6.22 2.19 5.57
N ASP A 222 5.20 2.11 4.73
CA ASP A 222 5.03 3.14 3.73
C ASP A 222 4.30 4.35 4.32
N ILE A 223 4.60 5.51 3.77
CA ILE A 223 4.01 6.79 4.16
C ILE A 223 3.11 7.36 3.06
N ALA A 224 2.59 6.46 2.23
CA ALA A 224 1.63 6.82 1.21
C ALA A 224 0.34 7.39 1.81
N ALA A 225 -0.35 8.24 1.08
CA ALA A 225 -1.61 8.88 1.46
C ALA A 225 -1.58 9.73 2.76
N ILE A 226 -0.45 9.93 3.44
CA ILE A 226 -0.42 10.71 4.68
C ILE A 226 -0.98 12.12 4.49
N PRO A 227 -0.69 12.88 3.41
CA PRO A 227 -1.33 14.15 3.13
C PRO A 227 -2.86 14.07 3.13
N LYS A 228 -3.41 13.07 2.45
CA LYS A 228 -4.85 12.82 2.36
C LYS A 228 -5.47 12.41 3.70
N ILE A 229 -4.80 11.55 4.47
CA ILE A 229 -5.23 11.11 5.80
C ILE A 229 -5.29 12.28 6.77
N MET A 230 -4.36 13.22 6.67
CA MET A 230 -4.30 14.42 7.51
C MET A 230 -5.17 15.57 7.01
N ALA A 231 -5.98 15.38 5.97
CA ALA A 231 -6.88 16.43 5.47
C ALA A 231 -7.84 16.96 6.56
N PRO A 232 -8.19 18.27 6.56
CA PRO A 232 -7.64 19.28 5.68
C PRO A 232 -6.21 19.66 6.07
N ASP A 233 -5.28 19.55 5.11
CA ASP A 233 -3.88 19.93 5.25
C ASP A 233 -3.40 20.38 3.87
N GLU A 234 -3.00 21.64 3.74
CA GLU A 234 -2.64 22.21 2.45
C GLU A 234 -1.15 21.99 2.15
N TYR A 235 -0.85 21.79 0.88
CA TYR A 235 0.53 21.64 0.42
C TYR A 235 1.44 22.79 0.92
N PRO A 236 2.62 22.53 1.48
CA PRO A 236 3.34 21.24 1.51
C PRO A 236 3.03 20.33 2.72
N TYR A 237 1.85 20.38 3.28
CA TYR A 237 1.30 19.46 4.28
C TYR A 237 2.03 19.53 5.64
N PRO A 238 1.95 20.67 6.36
CA PRO A 238 2.62 20.82 7.64
C PRO A 238 2.11 19.86 8.71
N VAL A 239 0.82 19.51 8.71
CA VAL A 239 0.28 18.54 9.67
C VAL A 239 0.81 17.14 9.40
N ALA A 240 0.88 16.73 8.11
CA ALA A 240 1.53 15.48 7.73
C ALA A 240 2.99 15.45 8.20
N ALA A 241 3.72 16.58 8.07
CA ALA A 241 5.10 16.70 8.56
C ALA A 241 5.21 16.47 10.07
N GLU A 242 4.29 17.03 10.86
CA GLU A 242 4.25 16.84 12.32
C GLU A 242 4.09 15.35 12.68
N TYR A 243 3.18 14.64 12.03
CA TYR A 243 2.98 13.20 12.28
C TYR A 243 4.18 12.35 11.84
N LEU A 244 4.82 12.68 10.72
CA LEU A 244 6.05 12.03 10.29
C LEU A 244 7.20 12.26 11.29
N GLN A 245 7.34 13.46 11.84
CA GLN A 245 8.33 13.77 12.87
C GLN A 245 8.04 12.99 14.17
N MET A 246 6.77 12.94 14.61
CA MET A 246 6.38 12.12 15.78
C MET A 246 6.71 10.64 15.57
N ALA A 247 6.50 10.09 14.37
CA ALA A 247 6.87 8.71 14.07
C ALA A 247 8.40 8.51 14.06
N LYS A 248 9.16 9.50 13.58
CA LYS A 248 10.63 9.49 13.59
C LYS A 248 11.24 9.48 14.99
N GLU A 249 10.54 9.97 16.02
CA GLU A 249 10.98 9.85 17.41
C GLU A 249 11.01 8.38 17.88
N ILE A 250 10.22 7.51 17.25
CA ILE A 250 10.08 6.09 17.60
C ILE A 250 10.87 5.20 16.61
N LEU A 251 10.74 5.53 15.33
CA LEU A 251 11.33 4.80 14.21
C LEU A 251 12.51 5.59 13.63
N THR A 252 13.42 4.93 12.94
CA THR A 252 14.46 5.64 12.17
C THR A 252 14.01 5.85 10.73
N ALA A 253 14.64 6.80 10.02
CA ALA A 253 14.36 7.04 8.60
C ALA A 253 14.47 5.78 7.73
N LYS A 254 15.26 4.79 8.16
CA LYS A 254 15.42 3.48 7.49
C LYS A 254 14.19 2.58 7.56
N LYS A 255 13.14 3.00 8.24
CA LYS A 255 11.87 2.27 8.35
C LYS A 255 10.77 2.85 7.45
N PHE A 256 10.96 4.02 6.87
CA PHE A 256 9.95 4.68 6.05
C PHE A 256 10.22 4.52 4.56
N MET A 257 9.18 4.30 3.80
CA MET A 257 9.22 4.28 2.34
C MET A 257 8.18 5.26 1.79
N TRP A 258 8.65 6.20 0.97
CA TRP A 258 7.74 7.11 0.28
C TRP A 258 6.87 6.34 -0.72
N GLY A 259 5.60 6.72 -0.81
CA GLY A 259 4.63 6.27 -1.79
C GLY A 259 3.54 7.30 -1.99
N THR A 260 2.80 7.23 -3.07
CA THR A 260 1.77 8.21 -3.41
C THR A 260 0.36 7.78 -3.05
N ASP A 261 0.05 6.50 -3.10
CA ASP A 261 -1.32 5.96 -3.14
C ASP A 261 -2.13 6.48 -4.35
N ALA A 262 -1.41 6.86 -5.42
CA ALA A 262 -2.07 7.20 -6.68
C ALA A 262 -2.65 5.91 -7.32
N PRO A 263 -3.72 6.04 -8.11
CA PRO A 263 -4.33 7.27 -8.59
C PRO A 263 -5.39 7.86 -7.64
N PHE A 264 -5.81 7.16 -6.57
CA PHE A 264 -6.89 7.66 -5.70
C PHE A 264 -6.48 8.90 -4.89
N ALA A 265 -5.29 8.92 -4.30
CA ALA A 265 -4.78 10.11 -3.61
C ALA A 265 -4.65 11.31 -4.56
N ALA A 266 -4.35 11.06 -5.84
CA ALA A 266 -4.27 12.10 -6.87
C ALA A 266 -5.63 12.75 -7.21
N THR A 267 -6.74 12.29 -6.64
CA THR A 267 -8.05 12.99 -6.75
C THR A 267 -8.15 14.24 -5.88
N GLN A 268 -7.25 14.42 -4.92
CA GLN A 268 -7.18 15.58 -4.02
C GLN A 268 -5.96 16.45 -4.31
N ASP A 269 -4.82 15.81 -4.58
CA ASP A 269 -3.54 16.45 -4.80
C ASP A 269 -2.96 15.96 -6.13
N THR A 270 -2.10 16.75 -6.78
CA THR A 270 -1.44 16.28 -8.00
C THR A 270 -0.37 15.23 -7.66
N TYR A 271 -0.07 14.33 -8.61
CA TYR A 271 1.02 13.37 -8.42
C TYR A 271 2.37 14.08 -8.19
N GLU A 272 2.58 15.25 -8.78
CA GLU A 272 3.74 16.10 -8.54
C GLU A 272 3.83 16.54 -7.07
N GLN A 273 2.73 17.06 -6.49
CA GLN A 273 2.66 17.46 -5.09
C GLN A 273 2.91 16.28 -4.16
N LEU A 274 2.32 15.11 -4.44
CA LEU A 274 2.56 13.88 -3.69
C LEU A 274 4.00 13.36 -3.83
N THR A 275 4.71 13.75 -4.91
CA THR A 275 6.10 13.35 -5.13
C THR A 275 7.10 14.27 -4.43
N ASP A 276 6.83 15.55 -4.30
CA ASP A 276 7.85 16.51 -3.87
C ASP A 276 7.64 17.09 -2.47
N TYR A 277 6.52 16.82 -1.80
CA TYR A 277 6.18 17.44 -0.53
C TYR A 277 7.21 17.21 0.60
N LEU A 278 7.85 16.03 0.63
CA LEU A 278 8.86 15.73 1.66
C LEU A 278 10.13 16.60 1.53
N PHE A 279 10.44 17.10 0.34
CA PHE A 279 11.54 18.06 0.15
C PHE A 279 11.21 19.44 0.72
N LYS A 280 9.94 19.75 0.95
CA LYS A 280 9.45 21.08 1.28
C LYS A 280 8.90 21.20 2.70
N ASN A 281 8.45 20.09 3.29
CA ASN A 281 7.78 20.12 4.58
C ASN A 281 8.71 19.93 5.79
N GLY A 282 9.99 19.58 5.58
CA GLY A 282 10.99 19.46 6.63
C GLY A 282 10.84 18.25 7.56
N ALA A 283 10.04 17.25 7.18
CA ALA A 283 9.88 16.02 7.98
C ALA A 283 11.17 15.20 8.06
N PHE A 284 11.97 15.21 6.99
CA PHE A 284 13.23 14.47 6.87
C PHE A 284 14.38 15.40 6.49
N THR A 285 15.61 15.04 6.88
CA THR A 285 16.83 15.71 6.41
C THR A 285 17.15 15.25 4.98
N GLU A 286 18.04 16.00 4.28
CA GLU A 286 18.47 15.62 2.92
C GLU A 286 19.08 14.22 2.85
N GLU A 287 19.85 13.80 3.87
CA GLU A 287 20.43 12.47 3.97
C GLU A 287 19.36 11.39 4.16
N GLU A 288 18.36 11.66 4.99
CA GLU A 288 17.24 10.75 5.25
C GLU A 288 16.32 10.59 4.03
N LEU A 289 16.18 11.62 3.21
CA LEU A 289 15.34 11.58 2.01
C LEU A 289 15.80 10.52 1.00
N GLU A 290 17.10 10.24 0.89
CA GLU A 290 17.61 9.20 0.00
C GLU A 290 17.15 7.80 0.46
N ASP A 291 17.15 7.55 1.77
CA ASP A 291 16.66 6.32 2.34
C ASP A 291 15.13 6.19 2.13
N VAL A 292 14.38 7.26 2.40
CA VAL A 292 12.92 7.27 2.33
C VAL A 292 12.39 7.16 0.89
N TYR A 293 13.03 7.86 -0.06
CA TYR A 293 12.59 7.83 -1.46
C TYR A 293 13.09 6.63 -2.25
N TYR A 294 14.22 6.02 -1.85
CA TYR A 294 14.82 4.98 -2.68
C TYR A 294 15.36 3.77 -1.90
N ASN A 295 16.34 3.96 -1.02
CA ASN A 295 17.14 2.84 -0.49
C ASN A 295 16.29 1.81 0.27
N ASN A 296 15.33 2.26 1.08
CA ASN A 296 14.48 1.36 1.85
C ASN A 296 13.56 0.53 0.94
N ALA A 297 12.92 1.16 -0.04
CA ALA A 297 12.06 0.45 -0.99
C ALA A 297 12.86 -0.49 -1.91
N GLU A 298 14.06 -0.09 -2.33
CA GLU A 298 14.98 -0.95 -3.08
C GLU A 298 15.36 -2.19 -2.26
N LEU A 299 15.73 -2.00 -0.98
CA LEU A 299 16.07 -3.10 -0.05
C LEU A 299 14.89 -4.05 0.17
N VAL A 300 13.69 -3.50 0.34
CA VAL A 300 12.51 -4.31 0.70
C VAL A 300 11.95 -5.04 -0.50
N TYR A 301 11.76 -4.37 -1.63
CA TYR A 301 10.97 -4.87 -2.75
C TYR A 301 11.77 -5.33 -3.96
N PHE A 302 12.99 -4.81 -4.18
CA PHE A 302 13.75 -5.08 -5.41
C PHE A 302 15.05 -5.86 -5.17
N SER A 303 15.57 -5.90 -3.93
CA SER A 303 16.72 -6.73 -3.58
C SER A 303 16.27 -8.18 -3.37
N LYS A 304 16.71 -9.07 -4.25
CA LYS A 304 16.43 -10.52 -4.22
C LYS A 304 17.43 -11.27 -3.35
#